data_b77f86fb7032af8a50a2a10cc659cdde
#
_entry.id   b77f86fb7032af8a50a2a10cc659cdde
#
_cell.length_a   1.000
_cell.length_b   1.000
_cell.length_c   1.000
_cell.angle_alpha   90.00
_cell.angle_beta   90.00
_cell.angle_gamma   90.00
#
_symmetry.space_group_name_H-M   'P 1'
#
loop_
_entity.id
_entity.type
_entity.pdbx_description
1 polymer ?
#
loop_
_entity_poly.entity_id
_entity_poly.type
_entity_poly.pdbx_seq_one_letter_code
_entity_poly.pdbx_strand_id
1 'polypeptide(L)'
;DDIMVDLMGYGVKPKLSFTIMESVRKGKGLKDEWVTEMKANNVPEWFIDSCTKIKYMFPKAHAVAYVMMAVRIAWFKVHMPVHYYCMYFSIRCDAYDVQTMIQGEAAIRQ
;
A
#
# COMPACT_ATOMS: atom_id res chain seq x y z
N ASP A 1 -9.78 -1.12 -2.51
CA ASP A 1 -10.99 -0.28 -2.57
C ASP A 1 -11.91 -0.79 -3.68
N ASP A 2 -11.43 -0.92 -4.92
CA ASP A 2 -12.24 -1.27 -6.09
C ASP A 2 -12.92 -2.64 -5.92
N ILE A 3 -12.23 -3.67 -5.40
CA ILE A 3 -12.82 -4.99 -5.13
C ILE A 3 -14.08 -4.89 -4.26
N MET A 4 -14.04 -4.09 -3.20
CA MET A 4 -15.20 -3.94 -2.30
C MET A 4 -16.36 -3.24 -3.00
N VAL A 5 -16.06 -2.17 -3.76
CA VAL A 5 -17.06 -1.40 -4.48
C VAL A 5 -17.70 -2.24 -5.59
N ASP A 6 -16.90 -2.98 -6.34
CA ASP A 6 -17.39 -3.86 -7.41
C ASP A 6 -18.26 -4.99 -6.85
N LEU A 7 -17.84 -5.64 -5.77
CA LEU A 7 -18.65 -6.69 -5.10
C LEU A 7 -20.00 -6.14 -4.60
N MET A 8 -19.99 -4.94 -4.03
CA MET A 8 -21.25 -4.28 -3.64
C MET A 8 -22.11 -3.95 -4.86
N GLY A 9 -21.50 -3.54 -5.98
CA GLY A 9 -22.17 -3.31 -7.25
C GLY A 9 -22.85 -4.56 -7.82
N TYR A 10 -22.28 -5.74 -7.59
CA TYR A 10 -22.90 -7.03 -7.94
C TYR A 10 -23.99 -7.47 -6.94
N GLY A 11 -24.17 -6.78 -5.83
CA GLY A 11 -25.20 -7.09 -4.83
C GLY A 11 -24.71 -7.90 -3.62
N VAL A 12 -23.41 -8.14 -3.50
CA VAL A 12 -22.81 -8.78 -2.32
C VAL A 12 -22.94 -7.84 -1.11
N LYS A 13 -23.31 -8.38 0.05
CA LYS A 13 -23.51 -7.60 1.27
C LYS A 13 -22.23 -6.83 1.65
N PRO A 14 -22.32 -5.54 2.07
CA PRO A 14 -21.16 -4.69 2.36
C PRO A 14 -20.14 -5.29 3.34
N LYS A 15 -20.65 -5.93 4.40
CA LYS A 15 -19.79 -6.60 5.40
C LYS A 15 -19.00 -7.76 4.80
N LEU A 16 -19.63 -8.54 3.94
CA LEU A 16 -18.97 -9.65 3.25
C LEU A 16 -17.98 -9.12 2.20
N SER A 17 -18.35 -8.10 1.43
CA SER A 17 -17.49 -7.45 0.45
C SER A 17 -16.21 -6.91 1.10
N PHE A 18 -16.33 -6.29 2.27
CA PHE A 18 -15.19 -5.84 3.06
C PHE A 18 -14.31 -7.02 3.52
N THR A 19 -14.91 -8.08 4.02
CA THR A 19 -14.18 -9.27 4.50
C THR A 19 -13.42 -9.96 3.36
N ILE A 20 -14.04 -10.09 2.20
CA ILE A 20 -13.42 -10.64 0.98
C ILE A 20 -12.25 -9.75 0.55
N MET A 21 -12.46 -8.43 0.46
CA MET A 21 -11.41 -7.46 0.09
C MET A 21 -10.20 -7.57 1.03
N GLU A 22 -10.42 -7.63 2.34
CA GLU A 22 -9.35 -7.76 3.32
C GLU A 22 -8.58 -9.08 3.19
N SER A 23 -9.27 -10.19 2.90
CA SER A 23 -8.64 -11.48 2.68
C SER A 23 -7.78 -11.49 1.42
N VAL A 24 -8.33 -10.97 0.32
CA VAL A 24 -7.62 -10.83 -0.96
C VAL A 24 -6.41 -9.91 -0.82
N ARG A 25 -6.58 -8.76 -0.17
CA ARG A 25 -5.50 -7.80 0.08
C ARG A 25 -4.31 -8.44 0.81
N LYS A 26 -4.58 -9.31 1.76
CA LYS A 26 -3.56 -10.01 2.56
C LYS A 26 -3.02 -11.28 1.90
N GLY A 27 -3.48 -11.61 0.70
CA GLY A 27 -3.08 -12.81 -0.03
C GLY A 27 -3.54 -14.13 0.59
N LYS A 28 -4.59 -14.08 1.41
CA LYS A 28 -5.16 -15.29 2.06
C LYS A 28 -6.12 -16.07 1.14
N GLY A 29 -6.40 -15.50 -0.05
CA GLY A 29 -7.31 -16.09 -1.02
C GLY A 29 -8.79 -15.98 -0.62
N LEU A 30 -9.61 -16.80 -1.26
CA LEU A 30 -11.05 -16.84 -1.08
C LEU A 30 -11.45 -18.16 -0.39
N LYS A 31 -12.44 -18.08 0.50
CA LYS A 31 -13.08 -19.28 1.06
C LYS A 31 -14.17 -19.77 0.10
N ASP A 32 -14.42 -21.07 0.08
CA ASP A 32 -15.44 -21.70 -0.77
C ASP A 32 -16.84 -21.10 -0.57
N GLU A 33 -17.19 -20.78 0.69
CA GLU A 33 -18.45 -20.13 1.05
C GLU A 33 -18.61 -18.77 0.35
N TRP A 34 -17.52 -17.99 0.28
CA TRP A 34 -17.54 -16.67 -0.37
C TRP A 34 -17.62 -16.79 -1.88
N VAL A 35 -16.94 -17.77 -2.46
CA VAL A 35 -17.03 -18.05 -3.90
C VAL A 35 -18.47 -18.42 -4.28
N THR A 36 -19.14 -19.22 -3.45
CA THR A 36 -20.53 -19.58 -3.65
C THR A 36 -21.44 -18.34 -3.62
N GLU A 37 -21.27 -17.48 -2.64
CA GLU A 37 -22.03 -16.22 -2.52
C GLU A 37 -21.75 -15.27 -3.69
N MET A 38 -20.49 -15.15 -4.12
CA MET A 38 -20.13 -14.36 -5.28
C MET A 38 -20.79 -14.87 -6.56
N LYS A 39 -20.80 -16.18 -6.78
CA LYS A 39 -21.49 -16.81 -7.93
C LYS A 39 -23.00 -16.63 -7.86
N ALA A 40 -23.62 -16.72 -6.68
CA ALA A 40 -25.03 -16.46 -6.48
C ALA A 40 -25.43 -15.01 -6.84
N ASN A 41 -24.51 -14.05 -6.68
CA ASN A 41 -24.69 -12.65 -7.06
C ASN A 41 -24.20 -12.32 -8.49
N ASN A 42 -24.01 -13.32 -9.33
CA ASN A 42 -23.54 -13.16 -10.72
C ASN A 42 -22.20 -12.43 -10.86
N VAL A 43 -21.31 -12.56 -9.89
CA VAL A 43 -19.95 -12.05 -10.01
C VAL A 43 -19.22 -12.83 -11.11
N PRO A 44 -18.60 -12.18 -12.10
CA PRO A 44 -17.93 -12.85 -13.20
C PRO A 44 -16.80 -13.78 -12.73
N GLU A 45 -16.65 -14.91 -13.41
CA GLU A 45 -15.63 -15.90 -13.04
C GLU A 45 -14.19 -15.36 -13.15
N TRP A 46 -13.92 -14.49 -14.14
CA TRP A 46 -12.63 -13.82 -14.25
C TRP A 46 -12.28 -12.96 -13.03
N PHE A 47 -13.29 -12.36 -12.39
CA PHE A 47 -13.12 -11.55 -11.18
C PHE A 47 -12.73 -12.43 -9.99
N ILE A 48 -13.43 -13.55 -9.82
CA ILE A 48 -13.14 -14.56 -8.77
C ILE A 48 -11.72 -15.13 -8.96
N ASP A 49 -11.36 -15.48 -10.18
CA ASP A 49 -10.04 -15.99 -10.55
C ASP A 49 -8.94 -14.94 -10.29
N SER A 50 -9.19 -13.68 -10.62
CA SER A 50 -8.29 -12.56 -10.31
C SER A 50 -8.07 -12.41 -8.80
N CYS A 51 -9.14 -12.44 -8.01
CA CYS A 51 -9.05 -12.38 -6.54
C CYS A 51 -8.24 -13.54 -5.95
N THR A 52 -8.28 -14.71 -6.56
CA THR A 52 -7.51 -15.88 -6.13
C THR A 52 -6.02 -15.75 -6.43
N LYS A 53 -5.66 -15.09 -7.53
CA LYS A 53 -4.27 -14.89 -7.97
C LYS A 53 -3.52 -13.80 -7.23
N ILE A 54 -4.24 -12.86 -6.62
CA ILE A 54 -3.66 -11.74 -5.89
C ILE A 54 -2.96 -12.23 -4.62
N LYS A 55 -1.67 -11.92 -4.50
CA LYS A 55 -0.87 -12.25 -3.32
C LYS A 55 -0.82 -11.12 -2.30
N TYR A 56 -0.90 -9.88 -2.77
CA TYR A 56 -0.87 -8.69 -1.92
C TYR A 56 -1.39 -7.46 -2.67
N MET A 57 -2.17 -6.64 -1.99
CA MET A 57 -2.65 -5.36 -2.52
C MET A 57 -2.62 -4.26 -1.47
N PHE A 58 -2.32 -3.04 -1.93
CA PHE A 58 -2.43 -1.84 -1.13
C PHE A 58 -3.74 -1.08 -1.41
N PRO A 59 -4.32 -0.42 -0.38
CA PRO A 59 -5.42 0.50 -0.60
C PRO A 59 -4.99 1.66 -1.51
N LYS A 60 -5.79 1.98 -2.50
CA LYS A 60 -5.51 3.03 -3.49
C LYS A 60 -5.35 4.40 -2.82
N ALA A 61 -6.25 4.75 -1.91
CA ALA A 61 -6.19 6.00 -1.15
C ALA A 61 -4.90 6.11 -0.31
N HIS A 62 -4.45 5.03 0.30
CA HIS A 62 -3.20 4.98 1.05
C HIS A 62 -1.99 5.24 0.13
N ALA A 63 -1.92 4.59 -1.02
CA ALA A 63 -0.86 4.80 -2.00
C ALA A 63 -0.83 6.25 -2.49
N VAL A 64 -1.98 6.82 -2.82
CA VAL A 64 -2.11 8.23 -3.24
C VAL A 64 -1.63 9.17 -2.14
N ALA A 65 -2.03 8.97 -0.90
CA ALA A 65 -1.61 9.81 0.23
C ALA A 65 -0.08 9.81 0.40
N TYR A 66 0.54 8.64 0.37
CA TYR A 66 2.00 8.53 0.48
C TYR A 66 2.74 9.17 -0.70
N VAL A 67 2.27 8.94 -1.92
CA VAL A 67 2.87 9.56 -3.11
C VAL A 67 2.73 11.08 -3.07
N MET A 68 1.58 11.61 -2.68
CA MET A 68 1.39 13.07 -2.53
C MET A 68 2.34 13.67 -1.49
N MET A 69 2.53 13.03 -0.35
CA MET A 69 3.50 13.47 0.65
C MET A 69 4.93 13.42 0.11
N ALA A 70 5.29 12.33 -0.55
CA ALA A 70 6.62 12.17 -1.13
C ALA A 70 6.94 13.24 -2.18
N VAL A 71 5.99 13.56 -3.07
CA VAL A 71 6.15 14.61 -4.08
C VAL A 71 6.30 16.00 -3.43
N ARG A 72 5.48 16.30 -2.41
CA ARG A 72 5.60 17.57 -1.68
C ARG A 72 6.96 17.73 -1.00
N ILE A 73 7.44 16.68 -0.35
CA ILE A 73 8.76 16.69 0.31
C ILE A 73 9.88 16.77 -0.73
N ALA A 74 9.77 16.06 -1.85
CA ALA A 74 10.72 16.12 -2.94
C ALA A 74 10.83 17.53 -3.54
N TRP A 75 9.71 18.26 -3.63
CA TRP A 75 9.71 19.66 -4.07
C TRP A 75 10.59 20.52 -3.17
N PHE A 76 10.47 20.41 -1.84
CA PHE A 76 11.33 21.13 -0.90
C PHE A 76 12.80 20.74 -1.04
N LYS A 77 13.08 19.45 -1.25
CA LYS A 77 14.45 18.97 -1.46
C LYS A 77 15.11 19.61 -2.69
N VAL A 78 14.35 19.81 -3.76
CA VAL A 78 14.85 20.39 -5.03
C VAL A 78 14.96 21.91 -4.95
N HIS A 79 13.92 22.58 -4.43
CA HIS A 79 13.81 24.04 -4.48
C HIS A 79 14.33 24.76 -3.22
N MET A 80 14.35 24.08 -2.08
CA MET A 80 14.79 24.62 -0.78
C MET A 80 15.68 23.62 -0.03
N PRO A 81 16.79 23.16 -0.63
CA PRO A 81 17.58 22.05 -0.09
C PRO A 81 18.12 22.30 1.33
N VAL A 82 18.56 23.54 1.62
CA VAL A 82 19.08 23.88 2.97
C VAL A 82 18.00 23.66 4.03
N HIS A 83 16.79 24.16 3.81
CA HIS A 83 15.67 24.00 4.73
C HIS A 83 15.27 22.52 4.86
N TYR A 84 15.20 21.80 3.74
CA TYR A 84 14.90 20.39 3.73
C TYR A 84 15.88 19.57 4.58
N TYR A 85 17.18 19.74 4.35
CA TYR A 85 18.20 18.98 5.09
C TYR A 85 18.30 19.40 6.56
N CYS A 86 18.12 20.68 6.88
CA CYS A 86 18.07 21.16 8.25
C CYS A 86 16.96 20.45 9.04
N MET A 87 15.75 20.41 8.50
CA MET A 87 14.62 19.72 9.13
C MET A 87 14.82 18.21 9.17
N TYR A 88 15.33 17.63 8.09
CA TYR A 88 15.58 16.20 8.01
C TYR A 88 16.55 15.73 9.10
N PHE A 89 17.68 16.39 9.23
CA PHE A 89 18.67 16.04 10.27
C PHE A 89 18.17 16.34 11.67
N SER A 90 17.42 17.43 11.88
CA SER A 90 16.85 17.75 13.21
C SER A 90 15.86 16.69 13.69
N ILE A 91 14.99 16.19 12.80
CA ILE A 91 13.99 15.19 13.13
C ILE A 91 14.60 13.78 13.25
N ARG A 92 15.64 13.51 12.46
CA ARG A 92 16.29 12.19 12.37
C ARG A 92 17.60 12.08 13.14
N CYS A 93 17.92 13.04 14.01
CA CYS A 93 19.18 13.05 14.74
C CYS A 93 19.44 11.76 15.53
N ASP A 94 18.41 11.19 16.13
CA ASP A 94 18.50 9.95 16.90
C ASP A 94 18.62 8.68 16.02
N ALA A 95 18.37 8.80 14.74
CA ALA A 95 18.47 7.67 13.78
C ALA A 95 19.87 7.54 13.19
N TYR A 96 20.75 8.50 13.41
CA TYR A 96 22.12 8.49 12.91
C TYR A 96 23.10 8.12 14.02
N ASP A 97 23.64 6.93 13.93
CA ASP A 97 24.85 6.58 14.65
C ASP A 97 26.04 7.15 13.87
N VAL A 98 26.75 8.10 14.50
CA VAL A 98 27.94 8.75 13.92
C VAL A 98 28.99 7.72 13.50
N GLN A 99 29.14 6.63 14.28
CA GLN A 99 30.07 5.56 14.01
C GLN A 99 29.73 4.85 12.68
N THR A 100 28.46 4.54 12.47
CA THR A 100 27.96 3.90 11.24
C THR A 100 28.07 4.85 10.04
N MET A 101 27.87 6.14 10.22
CA MET A 101 28.06 7.14 9.15
C MET A 101 29.51 7.24 8.71
N ILE A 102 30.45 7.26 9.63
CA ILE A 102 31.91 7.29 9.32
C ILE A 102 32.34 6.01 8.59
N GLN A 103 31.85 4.84 9.03
CA GLN A 103 32.12 3.57 8.36
C GLN A 103 31.50 3.51 6.96
N GLY A 104 30.27 4.00 6.79
CA GLY A 104 29.59 4.09 5.49
C GLY A 104 30.33 5.00 4.51
N GLU A 105 30.84 6.13 4.95
CA GLU A 105 31.62 7.04 4.12
C GLU A 105 32.98 6.40 3.72
N ALA A 106 33.63 5.68 4.62
CA ALA A 106 34.85 4.95 4.31
C ALA A 106 34.61 3.83 3.29
N ALA A 107 33.47 3.15 3.34
CA ALA A 107 33.10 2.12 2.37
C ALA A 107 32.78 2.69 0.97
N ILE A 108 32.29 3.93 0.89
CA ILE A 108 31.99 4.60 -0.39
C ILE A 108 33.29 5.11 -1.06
N ARG A 109 34.33 5.38 -0.30
CA ARG A 109 35.62 5.87 -0.80
C ARG A 109 36.60 4.77 -1.26
N GLN A 110 36.26 3.50 -1.05
CA GLN A 110 36.98 2.33 -1.57
C GLN A 110 36.39 1.85 -2.89
#